data_2c06e5b5c7a40bb49db302fa3391f69c
#
_entry.id   2c06e5b5c7a40bb49db302fa3391f69c
#
_cell.length_a   1.000
_cell.length_b   1.000
_cell.length_c   1.000
_cell.angle_alpha   90.00
_cell.angle_beta   90.00
_cell.angle_gamma   90.00
#
_symmetry.space_group_name_H-M   'P 1'
#
loop_
_entity.id
_entity.type
_entity.pdbx_description
1 polymer ?
#
loop_
_entity_poly.entity_id
_entity_poly.type
_entity_poly.pdbx_seq_one_letter_code
_entity_poly.pdbx_strand_id
1 'polypeptide(L)'
;MNYMSARRLVLALMVCLAPVALAEPALLDTGYRQMYNLQFDQAHRTFAQWEQMHPDDPLGAVSDAAAYLFTEFHRLHILQSEFFVHDDHFYTDKKLAPDPILKQKFEAALSKAGGLAAKKPHDPDANFASVLCHGLESDYLALIEKRYVPAFKEMKVARGQAEQLLTAHPEYYDAWIAIGVENYMLSVKPAPLRWLLRLGGGETDGKVGIEKLRLTAEKGHYLAPFARLLLAVAALRDRDKGRARDLLAGLAREFPNNPLYTQELAVLAD
;
A
#
# COMPACT_ATOMS: atom_id res chain seq x y z
N MET A 1 -79.46 -8.37 -28.59
CA MET A 1 -79.09 -7.96 -27.22
C MET A 1 -77.78 -8.64 -26.94
N ASN A 2 -76.66 -7.91 -27.13
CA ASN A 2 -75.31 -8.47 -27.08
C ASN A 2 -74.64 -7.92 -25.82
N TYR A 3 -74.28 -8.80 -24.89
CA TYR A 3 -73.41 -8.48 -23.79
C TYR A 3 -71.93 -8.78 -24.14
N MET A 4 -71.14 -7.72 -24.34
CA MET A 4 -69.71 -7.82 -24.51
C MET A 4 -69.02 -7.79 -23.11
N SER A 5 -68.46 -8.92 -22.76
CA SER A 5 -67.59 -9.06 -21.53
C SER A 5 -66.26 -8.37 -21.74
N ALA A 6 -65.97 -7.32 -20.97
CA ALA A 6 -64.66 -6.67 -20.91
C ALA A 6 -63.70 -7.51 -20.02
N ARG A 7 -62.78 -8.25 -20.62
CA ARG A 7 -61.64 -8.87 -19.93
C ARG A 7 -60.63 -7.79 -19.62
N ARG A 8 -60.47 -7.44 -18.34
CA ARG A 8 -59.39 -6.59 -17.84
C ARG A 8 -58.10 -7.42 -17.81
N LEU A 9 -57.17 -7.07 -18.71
CA LEU A 9 -55.81 -7.61 -18.70
C LEU A 9 -54.99 -6.85 -17.62
N VAL A 10 -54.70 -7.50 -16.50
CA VAL A 10 -53.76 -6.96 -15.48
C VAL A 10 -52.35 -7.36 -15.89
N LEU A 11 -51.61 -6.41 -16.45
CA LEU A 11 -50.18 -6.56 -16.74
C LEU A 11 -49.40 -6.38 -15.40
N ALA A 12 -48.97 -7.49 -14.82
CA ALA A 12 -48.06 -7.43 -13.65
C ALA A 12 -46.65 -7.06 -14.17
N LEU A 13 -46.25 -5.83 -13.92
CA LEU A 13 -44.89 -5.36 -14.17
C LEU A 13 -43.95 -5.96 -13.11
N MET A 14 -43.29 -7.07 -13.44
CA MET A 14 -42.27 -7.67 -12.60
C MET A 14 -40.98 -6.83 -12.76
N VAL A 15 -40.76 -5.89 -11.84
CA VAL A 15 -39.49 -5.16 -11.74
C VAL A 15 -38.47 -6.14 -11.20
N CYS A 16 -37.67 -6.75 -12.07
CA CYS A 16 -36.45 -7.45 -11.71
C CYS A 16 -35.45 -6.42 -11.17
N LEU A 17 -35.35 -6.31 -9.83
CA LEU A 17 -34.17 -5.71 -9.18
C LEU A 17 -33.00 -6.66 -9.45
N ALA A 18 -32.29 -6.43 -10.54
CA ALA A 18 -30.96 -7.04 -10.71
C ALA A 18 -30.06 -6.46 -9.60
N PRO A 19 -29.34 -7.31 -8.84
CA PRO A 19 -28.32 -6.80 -7.95
C PRO A 19 -27.32 -6.00 -8.80
N VAL A 20 -27.08 -4.75 -8.43
CA VAL A 20 -25.99 -3.96 -8.99
C VAL A 20 -24.71 -4.68 -8.57
N ALA A 21 -24.18 -5.53 -9.44
CA ALA A 21 -22.84 -6.05 -9.29
C ALA A 21 -21.92 -4.82 -9.37
N LEU A 22 -21.39 -4.40 -8.22
CA LEU A 22 -20.27 -3.47 -8.19
C LEU A 22 -19.18 -4.07 -9.08
N ALA A 23 -18.65 -3.30 -10.01
CA ALA A 23 -17.60 -3.75 -10.90
C ALA A 23 -16.45 -4.33 -10.07
N GLU A 24 -15.93 -5.48 -10.44
CA GLU A 24 -14.95 -6.26 -9.68
C GLU A 24 -13.73 -5.45 -9.19
N PRO A 25 -13.12 -4.54 -9.97
CA PRO A 25 -12.05 -3.65 -9.48
C PRO A 25 -12.46 -2.80 -8.28
N ALA A 26 -13.76 -2.50 -8.12
CA ALA A 26 -14.26 -1.65 -7.06
C ALA A 26 -14.08 -2.24 -5.63
N LEU A 27 -13.90 -3.55 -5.45
CA LEU A 27 -13.69 -4.15 -4.12
C LEU A 27 -12.27 -3.90 -3.60
N LEU A 28 -11.23 -4.14 -4.40
CA LEU A 28 -9.86 -3.83 -3.99
C LEU A 28 -9.70 -2.34 -3.72
N ASP A 29 -10.21 -1.48 -4.60
CA ASP A 29 -10.20 -0.02 -4.41
C ASP A 29 -10.90 0.39 -3.11
N THR A 30 -12.03 -0.22 -2.82
CA THR A 30 -12.77 0.02 -1.58
C THR A 30 -11.94 -0.40 -0.36
N GLY A 31 -11.30 -1.56 -0.40
CA GLY A 31 -10.44 -2.06 0.66
C GLY A 31 -9.24 -1.15 0.92
N TYR A 32 -8.54 -0.73 -0.13
CA TYR A 32 -7.44 0.23 -0.01
C TYR A 32 -7.91 1.59 0.53
N ARG A 33 -9.05 2.09 0.04
CA ARG A 33 -9.64 3.34 0.56
C ARG A 33 -9.99 3.24 2.04
N GLN A 34 -10.54 2.11 2.48
CA GLN A 34 -10.82 1.85 3.90
C GLN A 34 -9.53 1.79 4.71
N MET A 35 -8.49 1.10 4.21
CA MET A 35 -7.18 1.02 4.85
C MET A 35 -6.54 2.40 5.04
N TYR A 36 -6.53 3.25 4.01
CA TYR A 36 -6.00 4.63 4.10
C TYR A 36 -6.85 5.55 4.99
N ASN A 37 -8.11 5.22 5.22
CA ASN A 37 -8.97 5.87 6.22
C ASN A 37 -8.82 5.27 7.64
N LEU A 38 -7.86 4.38 7.88
CA LEU A 38 -7.65 3.65 9.14
C LEU A 38 -8.86 2.78 9.56
N GLN A 39 -9.72 2.43 8.62
CA GLN A 39 -10.89 1.55 8.83
C GLN A 39 -10.49 0.09 8.60
N PHE A 40 -9.50 -0.38 9.35
CA PHE A 40 -8.84 -1.66 9.11
C PHE A 40 -9.78 -2.87 9.15
N ASP A 41 -10.71 -2.93 10.12
CA ASP A 41 -11.69 -4.01 10.18
C ASP A 41 -12.59 -4.07 8.95
N GLN A 42 -12.87 -2.93 8.33
CA GLN A 42 -13.65 -2.88 7.09
C GLN A 42 -12.78 -3.33 5.91
N ALA A 43 -11.53 -2.87 5.83
CA ALA A 43 -10.58 -3.26 4.81
C ALA A 43 -10.38 -4.80 4.80
N HIS A 44 -10.15 -5.41 5.96
CA HIS A 44 -10.03 -6.88 6.11
C HIS A 44 -11.26 -7.62 5.59
N ARG A 45 -12.47 -7.17 5.92
CA ARG A 45 -13.72 -7.78 5.41
C ARG A 45 -13.83 -7.65 3.90
N THR A 46 -13.47 -6.50 3.35
CA THR A 46 -13.52 -6.23 1.91
C THR A 46 -12.50 -7.08 1.14
N PHE A 47 -11.26 -7.18 1.64
CA PHE A 47 -10.24 -8.05 1.04
C PHE A 47 -10.61 -9.55 1.16
N ALA A 48 -11.16 -9.98 2.29
CA ALA A 48 -11.67 -11.35 2.44
C ALA A 48 -12.83 -11.66 1.47
N GLN A 49 -13.70 -10.68 1.17
CA GLN A 49 -14.74 -10.83 0.15
C GLN A 49 -14.12 -11.00 -1.25
N TRP A 50 -13.10 -10.21 -1.59
CA TRP A 50 -12.35 -10.40 -2.85
C TRP A 50 -11.77 -11.81 -2.95
N GLU A 51 -11.11 -12.28 -1.90
CA GLU A 51 -10.50 -13.62 -1.86
C GLU A 51 -11.51 -14.75 -2.02
N GLN A 52 -12.75 -14.57 -1.52
CA GLN A 52 -13.83 -15.54 -1.72
C GLN A 52 -14.32 -15.58 -3.17
N MET A 53 -14.35 -14.42 -3.84
CA MET A 53 -14.77 -14.32 -5.24
C MET A 53 -13.64 -14.74 -6.21
N HIS A 54 -12.39 -14.52 -5.81
CA HIS A 54 -11.20 -14.75 -6.61
C HIS A 54 -10.15 -15.58 -5.84
N PRO A 55 -10.43 -16.86 -5.53
CA PRO A 55 -9.61 -17.67 -4.63
C PRO A 55 -8.18 -17.95 -5.14
N ASP A 56 -7.95 -17.80 -6.44
CA ASP A 56 -6.65 -17.98 -7.09
C ASP A 56 -5.92 -16.67 -7.38
N ASP A 57 -6.49 -15.53 -6.98
CA ASP A 57 -5.88 -14.21 -7.17
C ASP A 57 -5.06 -13.83 -5.93
N PRO A 58 -3.74 -13.56 -6.08
CA PRO A 58 -2.88 -13.18 -4.97
C PRO A 58 -3.14 -11.75 -4.46
N LEU A 59 -3.80 -10.87 -5.24
CA LEU A 59 -3.99 -9.46 -4.87
C LEU A 59 -4.84 -9.31 -3.61
N GLY A 60 -5.88 -10.13 -3.42
CA GLY A 60 -6.68 -10.10 -2.19
C GLY A 60 -5.83 -10.36 -0.94
N ALA A 61 -5.07 -11.44 -0.96
CA ALA A 61 -4.26 -11.86 0.18
C ALA A 61 -3.11 -10.89 0.48
N VAL A 62 -2.43 -10.34 -0.53
CA VAL A 62 -1.37 -9.34 -0.31
C VAL A 62 -1.93 -8.01 0.18
N SER A 63 -3.13 -7.62 -0.27
CA SER A 63 -3.82 -6.42 0.21
C SER A 63 -4.25 -6.57 1.67
N ASP A 64 -4.70 -7.77 2.07
CA ASP A 64 -5.01 -8.07 3.48
C ASP A 64 -3.74 -8.06 4.35
N ALA A 65 -2.61 -8.56 3.84
CA ALA A 65 -1.31 -8.43 4.51
C ALA A 65 -0.92 -6.95 4.69
N ALA A 66 -1.11 -6.10 3.68
CA ALA A 66 -0.88 -4.67 3.80
C ALA A 66 -1.74 -4.05 4.91
N ALA A 67 -3.03 -4.42 5.00
CA ALA A 67 -3.92 -3.92 6.05
C ALA A 67 -3.47 -4.37 7.46
N TYR A 68 -2.96 -5.60 7.65
CA TYR A 68 -2.38 -6.03 8.93
C TYR A 68 -1.12 -5.23 9.28
N LEU A 69 -0.24 -4.99 8.31
CA LEU A 69 0.97 -4.19 8.53
C LEU A 69 0.61 -2.75 8.91
N PHE A 70 -0.32 -2.11 8.21
CA PHE A 70 -0.77 -0.75 8.50
C PHE A 70 -1.51 -0.66 9.84
N THR A 71 -2.26 -1.70 10.24
CA THR A 71 -2.86 -1.82 11.58
C THR A 71 -1.77 -1.78 12.66
N GLU A 72 -0.72 -2.56 12.47
CA GLU A 72 0.41 -2.61 13.40
C GLU A 72 1.21 -1.31 13.41
N PHE A 73 1.44 -0.70 12.27
CA PHE A 73 2.05 0.62 12.15
C PHE A 73 1.25 1.69 12.88
N HIS A 74 -0.08 1.67 12.76
CA HIS A 74 -0.95 2.59 13.48
C HIS A 74 -0.86 2.37 15.00
N ARG A 75 -0.92 1.12 15.47
CA ARG A 75 -0.80 0.76 16.88
C ARG A 75 0.54 1.18 17.48
N LEU A 76 1.62 1.07 16.71
CA LEU A 76 3.00 1.40 17.12
C LEU A 76 3.37 2.86 16.84
N HIS A 77 2.44 3.69 16.35
CA HIS A 77 2.65 5.09 15.98
C HIS A 77 3.71 5.31 14.88
N ILE A 78 3.92 4.31 14.00
CA ILE A 78 4.85 4.40 12.88
C ILE A 78 4.29 5.24 11.72
N LEU A 79 2.95 5.38 11.60
CA LEU A 79 2.33 6.16 10.53
C LEU A 79 2.46 7.68 10.70
N GLN A 80 2.97 8.15 11.82
CA GLN A 80 3.19 9.57 12.08
C GLN A 80 4.49 10.03 11.38
N SER A 81 4.49 11.23 10.82
CA SER A 81 5.64 11.77 10.09
C SER A 81 6.90 11.88 10.96
N GLU A 82 6.73 12.16 12.25
CA GLU A 82 7.82 12.24 13.24
C GLU A 82 8.66 10.97 13.26
N PHE A 83 8.05 9.79 13.08
CA PHE A 83 8.78 8.52 13.04
C PHE A 83 9.82 8.47 11.92
N PHE A 84 9.52 9.09 10.78
CA PHE A 84 10.38 9.09 9.60
C PHE A 84 11.30 10.30 9.51
N VAL A 85 10.94 11.41 10.14
CA VAL A 85 11.69 12.68 10.07
C VAL A 85 12.84 12.68 11.07
N HIS A 86 12.65 12.09 12.24
CA HIS A 86 13.69 12.02 13.30
C HIS A 86 14.47 10.71 13.20
N ASP A 87 15.76 10.82 12.88
CA ASP A 87 16.67 9.67 12.76
C ASP A 87 16.74 8.83 14.03
N ASP A 88 16.57 9.44 15.22
CA ASP A 88 16.57 8.75 16.51
C ASP A 88 15.47 7.69 16.61
N HIS A 89 14.29 7.92 16.02
CA HIS A 89 13.20 6.96 15.98
C HIS A 89 13.47 5.81 15.01
N PHE A 90 14.24 6.09 13.94
CA PHE A 90 14.58 5.09 12.93
C PHE A 90 15.73 4.19 13.39
N TYR A 91 16.73 4.76 14.11
CA TYR A 91 17.95 4.05 14.54
C TYR A 91 17.93 3.59 15.99
N THR A 92 16.82 3.78 16.71
CA THR A 92 16.74 3.25 18.07
C THR A 92 16.86 1.72 18.03
N ASP A 93 17.78 1.17 18.82
CA ASP A 93 17.90 -0.27 19.03
C ASP A 93 16.74 -0.84 19.85
N LYS A 94 15.86 0.02 20.35
CA LYS A 94 14.66 -0.39 21.07
C LYS A 94 13.71 -1.05 20.09
N LYS A 95 13.70 -2.37 20.09
CA LYS A 95 12.71 -3.16 19.35
C LYS A 95 11.32 -2.77 19.81
N LEU A 96 10.46 -2.50 18.85
CA LEU A 96 9.04 -2.34 19.10
C LEU A 96 8.48 -3.72 19.52
N ALA A 97 7.45 -3.72 20.35
CA ALA A 97 6.78 -4.97 20.76
C ALA A 97 5.61 -5.23 19.78
N PRO A 98 5.79 -6.08 18.75
CA PRO A 98 4.72 -6.40 17.84
C PRO A 98 3.62 -7.19 18.55
N ASP A 99 2.38 -6.98 18.12
CA ASP A 99 1.27 -7.83 18.52
C ASP A 99 1.45 -9.22 17.88
N PRO A 100 1.55 -10.30 18.68
CA PRO A 100 1.82 -11.64 18.13
C PRO A 100 0.68 -12.16 17.25
N ILE A 101 -0.56 -11.74 17.49
CA ILE A 101 -1.72 -12.17 16.70
C ILE A 101 -1.71 -11.45 15.35
N LEU A 102 -1.46 -10.13 15.35
CA LEU A 102 -1.34 -9.36 14.10
C LEU A 102 -0.17 -9.87 13.26
N LYS A 103 0.98 -10.15 13.89
CA LYS A 103 2.14 -10.75 13.22
C LYS A 103 1.78 -12.07 12.54
N GLN A 104 1.15 -12.99 13.27
CA GLN A 104 0.74 -14.28 12.72
C GLN A 104 -0.19 -14.13 11.51
N LYS A 105 -1.16 -13.20 11.59
CA LYS A 105 -2.10 -12.95 10.50
C LYS A 105 -1.39 -12.33 9.29
N PHE A 106 -0.50 -11.39 9.52
CA PHE A 106 0.35 -10.79 8.48
C PHE A 106 1.17 -11.85 7.74
N GLU A 107 1.92 -12.66 8.48
CA GLU A 107 2.75 -13.74 7.92
C GLU A 107 1.91 -14.78 7.14
N ALA A 108 0.73 -15.13 7.65
CA ALA A 108 -0.18 -16.05 6.98
C ALA A 108 -0.71 -15.48 5.66
N ALA A 109 -1.10 -14.20 5.64
CA ALA A 109 -1.57 -13.51 4.44
C ALA A 109 -0.45 -13.37 3.39
N LEU A 110 0.78 -13.00 3.80
CA LEU A 110 1.95 -12.97 2.90
C LEU A 110 2.27 -14.34 2.31
N SER A 111 2.28 -15.39 3.14
CA SER A 111 2.55 -16.75 2.69
C SER A 111 1.50 -17.22 1.68
N LYS A 112 0.22 -16.90 1.91
CA LYS A 112 -0.87 -17.19 0.99
C LYS A 112 -0.67 -16.46 -0.34
N ALA A 113 -0.44 -15.16 -0.30
CA ALA A 113 -0.23 -14.34 -1.49
C ALA A 113 0.96 -14.82 -2.32
N GLY A 114 2.12 -15.04 -1.68
CA GLY A 114 3.33 -15.55 -2.33
C GLY A 114 3.12 -16.93 -2.94
N GLY A 115 2.40 -17.82 -2.24
CA GLY A 115 2.07 -19.15 -2.76
C GLY A 115 1.12 -19.12 -3.96
N LEU A 116 0.19 -18.17 -4.03
CA LEU A 116 -0.68 -17.96 -5.18
C LEU A 116 0.09 -17.32 -6.34
N ALA A 117 0.90 -16.30 -6.07
CA ALA A 117 1.70 -15.63 -7.09
C ALA A 117 2.69 -16.58 -7.78
N ALA A 118 3.34 -17.46 -7.03
CA ALA A 118 4.28 -18.45 -7.55
C ALA A 118 3.65 -19.44 -8.55
N LYS A 119 2.33 -19.64 -8.49
CA LYS A 119 1.60 -20.51 -9.43
C LYS A 119 1.35 -19.84 -10.79
N LYS A 120 1.53 -18.52 -10.88
CA LYS A 120 1.19 -17.71 -12.06
C LYS A 120 2.38 -16.81 -12.48
N PRO A 121 3.57 -17.36 -12.81
CA PRO A 121 4.81 -16.60 -13.01
C PRO A 121 4.76 -15.63 -14.20
N HIS A 122 3.79 -15.79 -15.09
CA HIS A 122 3.63 -14.93 -16.28
C HIS A 122 2.43 -13.97 -16.17
N ASP A 123 1.72 -14.01 -15.06
CA ASP A 123 0.60 -13.11 -14.79
C ASP A 123 1.14 -11.81 -14.18
N PRO A 124 0.88 -10.64 -14.78
CA PRO A 124 1.40 -9.37 -14.28
C PRO A 124 0.84 -9.00 -12.90
N ASP A 125 -0.41 -9.33 -12.59
CA ASP A 125 -0.99 -9.09 -11.24
C ASP A 125 -0.33 -9.98 -10.20
N ALA A 126 -0.01 -11.23 -10.54
CA ALA A 126 0.73 -12.13 -9.66
C ALA A 126 2.17 -11.63 -9.42
N ASN A 127 2.83 -11.11 -10.46
CA ASN A 127 4.15 -10.51 -10.33
C ASN A 127 4.12 -9.25 -9.47
N PHE A 128 3.09 -8.41 -9.63
CA PHE A 128 2.89 -7.25 -8.78
C PHE A 128 2.62 -7.63 -7.31
N ALA A 129 1.78 -8.64 -7.09
CA ALA A 129 1.56 -9.17 -5.73
C ALA A 129 2.86 -9.68 -5.09
N SER A 130 3.75 -10.31 -5.86
CA SER A 130 5.06 -10.74 -5.38
C SER A 130 5.96 -9.54 -5.01
N VAL A 131 5.97 -8.47 -5.81
CA VAL A 131 6.65 -7.21 -5.46
C VAL A 131 6.15 -6.67 -4.12
N LEU A 132 4.82 -6.64 -3.93
CA LEU A 132 4.21 -6.19 -2.67
C LEU A 132 4.59 -7.10 -1.50
N CYS A 133 4.57 -8.42 -1.66
CA CYS A 133 4.96 -9.35 -0.58
C CYS A 133 6.36 -9.03 -0.05
N HIS A 134 7.35 -8.90 -0.92
CA HIS A 134 8.73 -8.59 -0.54
C HIS A 134 8.86 -7.17 0.04
N GLY A 135 8.12 -6.20 -0.49
CA GLY A 135 8.09 -4.84 0.04
C GLY A 135 7.54 -4.79 1.47
N LEU A 136 6.39 -5.41 1.71
CA LEU A 136 5.75 -5.46 3.04
C LEU A 136 6.61 -6.23 4.06
N GLU A 137 7.23 -7.34 3.65
CA GLU A 137 8.16 -8.09 4.49
C GLU A 137 9.38 -7.23 4.87
N SER A 138 9.96 -6.50 3.90
CA SER A 138 11.04 -5.56 4.14
C SER A 138 10.65 -4.50 5.18
N ASP A 139 9.47 -3.91 5.04
CA ASP A 139 8.98 -2.88 5.93
C ASP A 139 8.75 -3.42 7.35
N TYR A 140 8.16 -4.60 7.48
CA TYR A 140 7.98 -5.27 8.78
C TYR A 140 9.34 -5.50 9.48
N LEU A 141 10.28 -6.09 8.76
CA LEU A 141 11.62 -6.39 9.26
C LEU A 141 12.39 -5.13 9.66
N ALA A 142 12.34 -4.08 8.84
CA ALA A 142 13.07 -2.84 9.08
C ALA A 142 12.44 -1.98 10.19
N LEU A 143 11.13 -1.77 10.14
CA LEU A 143 10.46 -0.77 10.97
C LEU A 143 10.02 -1.32 12.32
N ILE A 144 9.62 -2.60 12.40
CA ILE A 144 9.14 -3.23 13.63
C ILE A 144 10.24 -4.05 14.30
N GLU A 145 10.83 -5.01 13.58
CA GLU A 145 11.80 -5.93 14.15
C GLU A 145 13.24 -5.38 14.23
N LYS A 146 13.52 -4.26 13.54
CA LYS A 146 14.86 -3.65 13.44
C LYS A 146 15.93 -4.61 12.89
N ARG A 147 15.51 -5.50 11.99
CA ARG A 147 16.36 -6.49 11.30
C ARG A 147 16.75 -5.99 9.92
N TYR A 148 17.70 -5.08 9.87
CA TYR A 148 18.03 -4.33 8.65
C TYR A 148 18.67 -5.18 7.54
N VAL A 149 19.45 -6.21 7.87
CA VAL A 149 20.10 -7.05 6.84
C VAL A 149 19.09 -7.90 6.08
N PRO A 150 18.19 -8.68 6.72
CA PRO A 150 17.14 -9.36 5.99
C PRO A 150 16.17 -8.37 5.30
N ALA A 151 15.80 -7.25 5.93
CA ALA A 151 14.97 -6.22 5.29
C ALA A 151 15.58 -5.73 3.97
N PHE A 152 16.89 -5.45 3.95
CA PHE A 152 17.59 -5.04 2.74
C PHE A 152 17.58 -6.11 1.64
N LYS A 153 17.65 -7.39 2.00
CA LYS A 153 17.53 -8.49 1.03
C LYS A 153 16.14 -8.50 0.39
N GLU A 154 15.09 -8.41 1.20
CA GLU A 154 13.71 -8.36 0.69
C GLU A 154 13.47 -7.12 -0.18
N MET A 155 13.95 -5.96 0.21
CA MET A 155 13.87 -4.73 -0.57
C MET A 155 14.52 -4.89 -1.96
N LYS A 156 15.70 -5.53 -2.04
CA LYS A 156 16.37 -5.81 -3.33
C LYS A 156 15.58 -6.78 -4.19
N VAL A 157 14.96 -7.79 -3.61
CA VAL A 157 14.12 -8.73 -4.35
C VAL A 157 12.90 -7.98 -4.91
N ALA A 158 12.21 -7.19 -4.08
CA ALA A 158 11.08 -6.37 -4.52
C ALA A 158 11.45 -5.46 -5.69
N ARG A 159 12.60 -4.75 -5.59
CA ARG A 159 13.09 -3.90 -6.68
C ARG A 159 13.34 -4.69 -7.96
N GLY A 160 14.10 -5.80 -7.88
CA GLY A 160 14.43 -6.59 -9.07
C GLY A 160 13.19 -7.15 -9.78
N GLN A 161 12.18 -7.59 -9.01
CA GLN A 161 10.90 -8.03 -9.56
C GLN A 161 10.09 -6.86 -10.16
N ALA A 162 10.10 -5.69 -9.51
CA ALA A 162 9.46 -4.49 -10.04
C ALA A 162 10.09 -4.04 -11.38
N GLU A 163 11.42 -4.07 -11.49
CA GLU A 163 12.14 -3.76 -12.74
C GLU A 163 11.75 -4.74 -13.88
N GLN A 164 11.64 -6.03 -13.57
CA GLN A 164 11.19 -7.04 -14.54
C GLN A 164 9.74 -6.80 -14.97
N LEU A 165 8.84 -6.56 -14.02
CA LEU A 165 7.44 -6.26 -14.29
C LEU A 165 7.30 -5.00 -15.15
N LEU A 166 7.97 -3.91 -14.79
CA LEU A 166 7.92 -2.64 -15.52
C LEU A 166 8.57 -2.69 -16.91
N THR A 167 9.51 -3.60 -17.12
CA THR A 167 10.09 -3.83 -18.45
C THR A 167 9.07 -4.47 -19.40
N ALA A 168 8.26 -5.40 -18.88
CA ALA A 168 7.23 -6.09 -19.66
C ALA A 168 5.90 -5.30 -19.70
N HIS A 169 5.58 -4.61 -18.62
CA HIS A 169 4.32 -3.93 -18.36
C HIS A 169 4.56 -2.53 -17.77
N PRO A 170 4.97 -1.54 -18.57
CA PRO A 170 5.31 -0.19 -18.10
C PRO A 170 4.11 0.59 -17.52
N GLU A 171 2.89 0.10 -17.73
CA GLU A 171 1.64 0.64 -17.18
C GLU A 171 1.42 0.31 -15.70
N TYR A 172 2.19 -0.63 -15.11
CA TYR A 172 2.11 -0.96 -13.68
C TYR A 172 2.77 0.11 -12.80
N TYR A 173 2.21 1.31 -12.81
CA TYR A 173 2.80 2.47 -12.11
C TYR A 173 2.98 2.28 -10.60
N ASP A 174 2.20 1.42 -9.97
CA ASP A 174 2.37 1.08 -8.55
C ASP A 174 3.70 0.36 -8.27
N ALA A 175 4.22 -0.40 -9.23
CA ALA A 175 5.49 -1.11 -9.06
C ALA A 175 6.70 -0.16 -8.93
N TRP A 176 6.61 1.08 -9.42
CA TRP A 176 7.66 2.09 -9.24
C TRP A 176 7.93 2.41 -7.76
N ILE A 177 6.98 2.11 -6.85
CA ILE A 177 7.17 2.32 -5.41
C ILE A 177 8.38 1.56 -4.87
N ALA A 178 8.61 0.31 -5.30
CA ALA A 178 9.72 -0.51 -4.82
C ALA A 178 11.06 0.11 -5.18
N ILE A 179 11.19 0.62 -6.40
CA ILE A 179 12.41 1.30 -6.89
C ILE A 179 12.56 2.67 -6.18
N GLY A 180 11.44 3.40 -6.03
CA GLY A 180 11.41 4.69 -5.36
C GLY A 180 11.82 4.63 -3.90
N VAL A 181 11.26 3.68 -3.16
CA VAL A 181 11.54 3.45 -1.73
C VAL A 181 12.99 3.06 -1.52
N GLU A 182 13.52 2.08 -2.27
CA GLU A 182 14.92 1.68 -2.11
C GLU A 182 15.87 2.85 -2.34
N ASN A 183 15.78 3.51 -3.49
CA ASN A 183 16.64 4.62 -3.82
C ASN A 183 16.57 5.75 -2.78
N TYR A 184 15.36 6.14 -2.37
CA TYR A 184 15.18 7.22 -1.41
C TYR A 184 15.66 6.81 -0.01
N MET A 185 15.19 5.70 0.54
CA MET A 185 15.50 5.28 1.91
C MET A 185 16.99 4.98 2.11
N LEU A 186 17.66 4.45 1.09
CA LEU A 186 19.10 4.23 1.16
C LEU A 186 19.90 5.52 0.95
N SER A 187 19.38 6.50 0.19
CA SER A 187 20.05 7.79 -0.02
C SER A 187 20.20 8.63 1.25
N VAL A 188 19.24 8.52 2.17
CA VAL A 188 19.26 9.27 3.44
C VAL A 188 20.19 8.68 4.49
N LYS A 189 20.84 7.54 4.21
CA LYS A 189 21.83 6.93 5.11
C LYS A 189 23.16 7.69 5.09
N PRO A 190 23.96 7.65 6.19
CA PRO A 190 25.29 8.25 6.22
C PRO A 190 26.20 7.77 5.08
N ALA A 191 27.08 8.63 4.57
CA ALA A 191 27.89 8.35 3.39
C ALA A 191 28.70 7.03 3.44
N PRO A 192 29.36 6.65 4.56
CA PRO A 192 30.06 5.37 4.65
C PRO A 192 29.13 4.17 4.49
N LEU A 193 27.91 4.24 5.08
CA LEU A 193 26.93 3.18 4.97
C LEU A 193 26.36 3.10 3.55
N ARG A 194 26.08 4.24 2.90
CA ARG A 194 25.67 4.25 1.49
C ARG A 194 26.68 3.57 0.57
N TRP A 195 27.98 3.84 0.81
CA TRP A 195 29.02 3.18 0.03
C TRP A 195 29.00 1.65 0.21
N LEU A 196 28.84 1.18 1.45
CA LEU A 196 28.74 -0.24 1.76
C LEU A 196 27.49 -0.88 1.12
N LEU A 197 26.35 -0.18 1.20
CA LEU A 197 25.09 -0.64 0.59
C LEU A 197 25.21 -0.76 -0.94
N ARG A 198 25.90 0.20 -1.59
CA ARG A 198 26.18 0.12 -3.04
C ARG A 198 27.04 -1.10 -3.39
N LEU A 199 28.05 -1.43 -2.60
CA LEU A 199 28.82 -2.66 -2.80
C LEU A 199 27.95 -3.92 -2.67
N GLY A 200 26.91 -3.87 -1.84
CA GLY A 200 25.89 -4.91 -1.72
C GLY A 200 24.83 -4.90 -2.85
N GLY A 201 24.96 -3.99 -3.83
CA GLY A 201 24.03 -3.83 -4.95
C GLY A 201 22.78 -3.02 -4.61
N GLY A 202 22.82 -2.18 -3.59
CA GLY A 202 21.73 -1.25 -3.26
C GLY A 202 21.81 0.03 -4.09
N GLU A 203 20.66 0.53 -4.51
CA GLU A 203 20.52 1.79 -5.22
C GLU A 203 20.31 2.94 -4.23
N THR A 204 21.10 4.00 -4.33
CA THR A 204 21.14 5.08 -3.34
C THR A 204 21.03 6.47 -3.96
N ASP A 205 20.33 6.61 -5.08
CA ASP A 205 20.08 7.90 -5.72
C ASP A 205 18.74 8.48 -5.28
N GLY A 206 18.79 9.41 -4.32
CA GLY A 206 17.61 10.06 -3.77
C GLY A 206 16.78 10.81 -4.81
N LYS A 207 17.40 11.36 -5.88
CA LYS A 207 16.66 12.06 -6.94
C LYS A 207 15.85 11.06 -7.77
N VAL A 208 16.45 9.93 -8.12
CA VAL A 208 15.75 8.83 -8.78
C VAL A 208 14.64 8.32 -7.87
N GLY A 209 14.91 8.12 -6.57
CA GLY A 209 13.90 7.71 -5.60
C GLY A 209 12.67 8.62 -5.60
N ILE A 210 12.89 9.94 -5.49
CA ILE A 210 11.80 10.93 -5.52
C ILE A 210 11.06 10.94 -6.86
N GLU A 211 11.76 10.80 -7.98
CA GLU A 211 11.13 10.71 -9.31
C GLU A 211 10.19 9.50 -9.41
N LYS A 212 10.63 8.33 -8.96
CA LYS A 212 9.83 7.11 -9.02
C LYS A 212 8.64 7.15 -8.05
N LEU A 213 8.82 7.72 -6.86
CA LEU A 213 7.71 7.98 -5.94
C LEU A 213 6.67 8.94 -6.55
N ARG A 214 7.10 9.96 -7.33
CA ARG A 214 6.17 10.84 -8.06
C ARG A 214 5.38 10.09 -9.12
N LEU A 215 6.02 9.21 -9.89
CA LEU A 215 5.31 8.40 -10.88
C LEU A 215 4.22 7.56 -10.22
N THR A 216 4.50 6.90 -9.10
CA THR A 216 3.49 6.18 -8.34
C THR A 216 2.42 7.13 -7.78
N ALA A 217 2.79 8.28 -7.23
CA ALA A 217 1.85 9.24 -6.66
C ALA A 217 0.86 9.83 -7.67
N GLU A 218 1.29 9.99 -8.93
CA GLU A 218 0.52 10.61 -10.01
C GLU A 218 -0.28 9.60 -10.82
N LYS A 219 0.24 8.39 -11.01
CA LYS A 219 -0.30 7.40 -11.95
C LYS A 219 -0.58 6.04 -11.32
N GLY A 220 -0.10 5.77 -10.11
CA GLY A 220 -0.38 4.54 -9.39
C GLY A 220 -1.87 4.41 -9.06
N HIS A 221 -2.31 3.18 -8.94
CA HIS A 221 -3.70 2.86 -8.65
C HIS A 221 -3.92 2.68 -7.13
N TYR A 222 -3.30 1.65 -6.57
CA TYR A 222 -3.47 1.31 -5.15
C TYR A 222 -2.52 2.07 -4.21
N LEU A 223 -1.30 2.35 -4.67
CA LEU A 223 -0.22 2.89 -3.84
C LEU A 223 0.02 4.39 -4.01
N ALA A 224 -0.76 5.08 -4.86
CA ALA A 224 -0.65 6.52 -5.03
C ALA A 224 -0.77 7.30 -3.71
N PRO A 225 -1.71 6.97 -2.77
CA PRO A 225 -1.77 7.64 -1.48
C PRO A 225 -0.52 7.41 -0.61
N PHE A 226 0.01 6.18 -0.61
CA PHE A 226 1.22 5.86 0.14
C PHE A 226 2.45 6.58 -0.44
N ALA A 227 2.59 6.62 -1.75
CA ALA A 227 3.66 7.39 -2.40
C ALA A 227 3.58 8.89 -2.08
N ARG A 228 2.38 9.48 -2.03
CA ARG A 228 2.18 10.87 -1.60
C ARG A 228 2.58 11.11 -0.15
N LEU A 229 2.29 10.16 0.74
CA LEU A 229 2.74 10.21 2.13
C LEU A 229 4.27 10.18 2.22
N LEU A 230 4.94 9.28 1.50
CA LEU A 230 6.40 9.22 1.45
C LEU A 230 7.03 10.49 0.87
N LEU A 231 6.41 11.10 -0.14
CA LEU A 231 6.84 12.39 -0.68
C LEU A 231 6.66 13.54 0.32
N ALA A 232 5.60 13.51 1.14
CA ALA A 232 5.41 14.49 2.22
C ALA A 232 6.51 14.36 3.27
N VAL A 233 6.86 13.13 3.68
CA VAL A 233 7.99 12.85 4.57
C VAL A 233 9.30 13.34 3.97
N ALA A 234 9.55 13.09 2.69
CA ALA A 234 10.74 13.58 2.00
C ALA A 234 10.82 15.10 2.01
N ALA A 235 9.71 15.79 1.72
CA ALA A 235 9.63 17.25 1.77
C ALA A 235 9.90 17.80 3.19
N LEU A 236 9.41 17.14 4.24
CA LEU A 236 9.70 17.52 5.63
C LEU A 236 11.20 17.39 5.95
N ARG A 237 11.85 16.31 5.52
CA ARG A 237 13.29 16.14 5.69
C ARG A 237 14.10 17.21 4.94
N ASP A 238 13.62 17.62 3.78
CA ASP A 238 14.23 18.70 2.98
C ASP A 238 13.84 20.10 3.47
N ARG A 239 13.08 20.20 4.56
CA ARG A 239 12.54 21.45 5.14
C ARG A 239 11.61 22.23 4.20
N ASP A 240 11.04 21.57 3.21
CA ASP A 240 10.01 22.13 2.32
C ASP A 240 8.62 21.93 2.95
N LYS A 241 8.33 22.74 3.99
CA LYS A 241 7.04 22.72 4.70
C LYS A 241 5.85 23.00 3.76
N GLY A 242 6.05 23.82 2.73
CA GLY A 242 5.01 24.18 1.76
C GLY A 242 4.54 22.95 0.99
N ARG A 243 5.48 22.23 0.39
CA ARG A 243 5.20 21.00 -0.36
C ARG A 243 4.63 19.90 0.53
N ALA A 244 5.16 19.71 1.74
CA ALA A 244 4.63 18.73 2.69
C ALA A 244 3.17 19.03 3.01
N ARG A 245 2.83 20.29 3.28
CA ARG A 245 1.46 20.76 3.55
C ARG A 245 0.53 20.47 2.38
N ASP A 246 0.93 20.76 1.14
CA ASP A 246 0.08 20.52 -0.04
C ASP A 246 -0.25 19.03 -0.21
N LEU A 247 0.75 18.16 -0.04
CA LEU A 247 0.59 16.70 -0.13
C LEU A 247 -0.33 16.17 0.98
N LEU A 248 -0.10 16.58 2.23
CA LEU A 248 -0.91 16.15 3.38
C LEU A 248 -2.35 16.70 3.30
N ALA A 249 -2.52 17.94 2.83
CA ALA A 249 -3.85 18.51 2.61
C ALA A 249 -4.62 17.76 1.51
N GLY A 250 -3.93 17.30 0.47
CA GLY A 250 -4.50 16.40 -0.54
C GLY A 250 -5.00 15.10 0.07
N LEU A 251 -4.16 14.44 0.87
CA LEU A 251 -4.49 13.19 1.56
C LEU A 251 -5.64 13.36 2.57
N ALA A 252 -5.65 14.45 3.34
CA ALA A 252 -6.73 14.74 4.30
C ALA A 252 -8.09 14.93 3.62
N ARG A 253 -8.12 15.56 2.43
CA ARG A 253 -9.37 15.70 1.65
C ARG A 253 -9.86 14.37 1.08
N GLU A 254 -8.93 13.52 0.63
CA GLU A 254 -9.25 12.22 0.02
C GLU A 254 -9.65 11.16 1.06
N PHE A 255 -9.03 11.21 2.24
CA PHE A 255 -9.21 10.27 3.34
C PHE A 255 -9.65 10.98 4.63
N PRO A 256 -10.88 11.53 4.68
CA PRO A 256 -11.35 12.40 5.77
C PRO A 256 -11.50 11.68 7.12
N ASN A 257 -11.58 10.35 7.13
CA ASN A 257 -11.68 9.56 8.35
C ASN A 257 -10.31 9.24 8.97
N ASN A 258 -9.20 9.61 8.30
CA ASN A 258 -7.87 9.46 8.85
C ASN A 258 -7.43 10.75 9.56
N PRO A 259 -7.45 10.81 10.90
CA PRO A 259 -7.11 12.02 11.64
C PRO A 259 -5.62 12.34 11.58
N LEU A 260 -4.75 11.40 11.23
CA LEU A 260 -3.31 11.60 11.23
C LEU A 260 -2.89 12.73 10.26
N TYR A 261 -3.53 12.80 9.08
CA TYR A 261 -3.19 13.85 8.12
C TYR A 261 -3.53 15.26 8.62
N THR A 262 -4.65 15.42 9.33
CA THR A 262 -5.03 16.72 9.91
C THR A 262 -4.18 17.06 11.13
N GLN A 263 -3.76 16.07 11.92
CA GLN A 263 -2.83 16.26 13.04
C GLN A 263 -1.46 16.74 12.53
N GLU A 264 -0.92 16.09 11.50
CA GLU A 264 0.34 16.49 10.88
C GLU A 264 0.28 17.91 10.28
N LEU A 265 -0.85 18.26 9.66
CA LEU A 265 -1.08 19.63 9.14
C LEU A 265 -1.10 20.68 10.27
N ALA A 266 -1.65 20.35 11.43
CA ALA A 266 -1.65 21.25 12.58
C ALA A 266 -0.22 21.50 13.09
N VAL A 267 0.60 20.44 13.21
CA VAL A 267 2.03 20.56 13.60
C VAL A 267 2.81 21.43 12.61
N LEU A 268 2.47 21.42 11.33
CA LEU A 268 3.15 22.21 10.30
C LEU A 268 2.71 23.69 10.27
N ALA A 269 1.62 24.03 10.96
CA ALA A 269 1.11 25.40 11.01
C ALA A 269 1.88 26.25 12.05
N ASP A 270 2.48 25.61 13.05
CA ASP A 270 3.34 26.20 14.05
C ASP A 270 4.80 26.30 13.55
#